data_ae0265b89cefb164a0b6d344b616bd28
#
_entry.id   ae0265b89cefb164a0b6d344b616bd28
#
_cell.length_a   1.000
_cell.length_b   1.000
_cell.length_c   1.000
_cell.angle_alpha   90.00
_cell.angle_beta   90.00
_cell.angle_gamma   90.00
#
_symmetry.space_group_name_H-M   'P 1'
#
loop_
_entity.id
_entity.type
_entity.pdbx_description
1 polymer ?
#
loop_
_entity_poly.entity_id
_entity_poly.type
_entity_poly.pdbx_seq_one_letter_code
_entity_poly.pdbx_strand_id
1 'polypeptide(L)'
;MTKLSVNINKIATIRNARGGNTPNLVEAAIKIQEFGGQGITIHPRPDERHIRYQDVYDLKPVVTTEFNIEGKPVDSFMELVLNSKPEQVTLVPDAEDAITSNAGWDTIKHFDYLTDVIKTFKEAGIRTSIFLDPNPALVEAAAKTGADRIELYTEEFATQFGLGNLEAINPYKETAKLAIENGLAVNAGHDLSLDNIEYFIREIPQISEVSIGHALISEALYLGLENTIQAYLRKIEVANL
;
A
#
# COMPACT_ATOMS: atom_id res chain seq x y z
N MET A 1 -6.15 10.24 12.52
CA MET A 1 -4.86 9.59 12.85
C MET A 1 -4.53 8.60 11.75
N THR A 2 -3.31 8.65 11.23
CA THR A 2 -2.81 7.77 10.18
C THR A 2 -2.80 6.31 10.63
N LYS A 3 -3.27 5.39 9.79
CA LYS A 3 -3.29 3.94 10.09
C LYS A 3 -2.03 3.26 9.55
N LEU A 4 -1.60 2.19 10.22
CA LEU A 4 -0.55 1.29 9.77
C LEU A 4 -1.16 0.05 9.12
N SER A 5 -0.98 -0.11 7.81
CA SER A 5 -1.19 -1.36 7.09
C SER A 5 0.16 -2.07 6.88
N VAL A 6 0.21 -3.36 7.18
CA VAL A 6 1.43 -4.15 7.00
C VAL A 6 1.34 -4.97 5.73
N ASN A 7 2.24 -4.67 4.78
CA ASN A 7 2.37 -5.45 3.56
C ASN A 7 3.18 -6.73 3.82
N ILE A 8 2.53 -7.88 3.69
CA ILE A 8 3.09 -9.19 4.07
C ILE A 8 3.74 -9.95 2.90
N ASN A 9 3.94 -9.32 1.75
CA ASN A 9 4.56 -9.95 0.58
C ASN A 9 5.93 -10.55 0.90
N LYS A 10 6.76 -9.90 1.74
CA LYS A 10 8.09 -10.41 2.10
C LYS A 10 8.03 -11.65 2.97
N ILE A 11 7.01 -11.78 3.82
CA ILE A 11 6.75 -13.02 4.58
C ILE A 11 6.45 -14.17 3.61
N ALA A 12 5.60 -13.91 2.60
CA ALA A 12 5.31 -14.89 1.55
C ALA A 12 6.56 -15.23 0.72
N THR A 13 7.44 -14.27 0.43
CA THR A 13 8.73 -14.52 -0.24
C THR A 13 9.60 -15.49 0.55
N ILE A 14 9.73 -15.30 1.87
CA ILE A 14 10.48 -16.20 2.76
C ILE A 14 9.85 -17.61 2.73
N ARG A 15 8.53 -17.72 2.84
CA ARG A 15 7.81 -19.00 2.73
C ARG A 15 8.12 -19.71 1.42
N ASN A 16 8.05 -18.99 0.31
CA ASN A 16 8.23 -19.57 -1.03
C ASN A 16 9.68 -20.01 -1.29
N ALA A 17 10.67 -19.42 -0.61
CA ALA A 17 12.08 -19.78 -0.78
C ALA A 17 12.38 -21.26 -0.47
N ARG A 18 11.53 -21.96 0.33
CA ARG A 18 11.69 -23.39 0.66
C ARG A 18 10.55 -24.29 0.20
N GLY A 19 9.49 -23.74 -0.40
CA GLY A 19 8.37 -24.52 -0.91
C GLY A 19 7.43 -25.13 0.14
N GLY A 20 7.59 -24.76 1.42
CA GLY A 20 6.71 -25.20 2.52
C GLY A 20 5.65 -24.14 2.87
N ASN A 21 5.18 -24.19 4.12
CA ASN A 21 4.28 -23.19 4.72
C ASN A 21 4.87 -22.52 5.97
N THR A 22 6.18 -22.24 5.94
CA THR A 22 6.90 -21.56 7.02
C THR A 22 7.72 -20.43 6.45
N PRO A 23 7.51 -19.17 6.93
CA PRO A 23 6.48 -18.76 7.89
C PRO A 23 5.07 -18.92 7.34
N ASN A 24 4.10 -19.23 8.21
CA ASN A 24 2.69 -19.34 7.84
C ASN A 24 2.09 -17.95 7.66
N LEU A 25 1.51 -17.68 6.48
CA LEU A 25 1.04 -16.34 6.13
C LEU A 25 -0.23 -15.95 6.89
N VAL A 26 -1.13 -16.90 7.11
CA VAL A 26 -2.37 -16.70 7.89
C VAL A 26 -2.02 -16.39 9.35
N GLU A 27 -1.12 -17.18 9.95
CA GLU A 27 -0.64 -16.93 11.31
C GLU A 27 0.03 -15.55 11.42
N ALA A 28 0.86 -15.18 10.44
CA ALA A 28 1.50 -13.88 10.41
C ALA A 28 0.47 -12.73 10.36
N ALA A 29 -0.57 -12.84 9.53
CA ALA A 29 -1.63 -11.84 9.46
C ALA A 29 -2.40 -11.70 10.78
N ILE A 30 -2.71 -12.81 11.46
CA ILE A 30 -3.34 -12.81 12.79
C ILE A 30 -2.43 -12.10 13.80
N LYS A 31 -1.14 -12.49 13.86
CA LYS A 31 -0.18 -11.88 14.79
C LYS A 31 0.02 -10.39 14.55
N ILE A 32 0.10 -9.96 13.30
CA ILE A 32 0.22 -8.53 12.96
C ILE A 32 -0.95 -7.73 13.53
N GLN A 33 -2.17 -8.24 13.42
CA GLN A 33 -3.38 -7.61 13.99
C GLN A 33 -3.34 -7.61 15.50
N GLU A 34 -2.97 -8.73 16.15
CA GLU A 34 -2.77 -8.82 17.60
C GLU A 34 -1.74 -7.81 18.12
N PHE A 35 -0.69 -7.54 17.35
CA PHE A 35 0.36 -6.56 17.65
C PHE A 35 -0.04 -5.12 17.34
N GLY A 36 -1.28 -4.88 16.90
CA GLY A 36 -1.82 -3.54 16.67
C GLY A 36 -1.78 -3.04 15.22
N GLY A 37 -1.36 -3.86 14.26
CA GLY A 37 -1.49 -3.54 12.83
C GLY A 37 -2.95 -3.30 12.47
N GLN A 38 -3.21 -2.20 11.75
CA GLN A 38 -4.57 -1.72 11.48
C GLN A 38 -5.05 -2.06 10.06
N GLY A 39 -4.19 -2.71 9.27
CA GLY A 39 -4.48 -3.24 7.96
C GLY A 39 -3.48 -4.32 7.56
N ILE A 40 -3.90 -5.17 6.64
CA ILE A 40 -3.06 -6.15 5.95
C ILE A 40 -3.10 -5.83 4.47
N THR A 41 -1.94 -5.61 3.87
CA THR A 41 -1.78 -5.39 2.44
C THR A 41 -1.07 -6.57 1.78
N ILE A 42 -1.58 -6.98 0.63
CA ILE A 42 -0.98 -8.03 -0.21
C ILE A 42 -0.99 -7.62 -1.67
N HIS A 43 -0.01 -8.16 -2.45
CA HIS A 43 0.07 -7.97 -3.88
C HIS A 43 0.19 -9.33 -4.61
N PRO A 44 -0.92 -9.98 -4.94
CA PRO A 44 -0.92 -11.23 -5.70
C PRO A 44 -0.61 -10.97 -7.17
N ARG A 45 0.67 -11.07 -7.54
CA ARG A 45 1.10 -10.94 -8.94
C ARG A 45 0.68 -12.16 -9.76
N PRO A 46 0.49 -12.04 -11.09
CA PRO A 46 0.10 -13.17 -11.93
C PRO A 46 1.07 -14.37 -11.91
N ASP A 47 2.34 -14.13 -11.62
CA ASP A 47 3.37 -15.16 -11.49
C ASP A 47 3.49 -15.78 -10.09
N GLU A 48 2.68 -15.33 -9.15
CA GLU A 48 2.63 -15.82 -7.76
C GLU A 48 4.01 -15.89 -7.06
N ARG A 49 4.95 -15.02 -7.44
CA ARG A 49 6.34 -15.04 -6.90
C ARG A 49 6.41 -14.87 -5.38
N HIS A 50 5.39 -14.28 -4.76
CA HIS A 50 5.25 -14.16 -3.30
C HIS A 50 3.85 -14.54 -2.85
N ILE A 51 2.84 -13.67 -2.91
CA ILE A 51 1.45 -13.99 -2.62
C ILE A 51 0.88 -14.85 -3.74
N ARG A 52 0.28 -15.96 -3.38
CA ARG A 52 -0.47 -16.84 -4.29
C ARG A 52 -1.94 -16.44 -4.29
N TYR A 53 -2.65 -16.75 -5.34
CA TYR A 53 -4.09 -16.46 -5.40
C TYR A 53 -4.87 -17.16 -4.29
N GLN A 54 -4.46 -18.39 -3.92
CA GLN A 54 -5.04 -19.11 -2.78
C GLN A 54 -4.84 -18.38 -1.45
N ASP A 55 -3.70 -17.68 -1.25
CA ASP A 55 -3.44 -16.92 -0.03
C ASP A 55 -4.49 -15.83 0.19
N VAL A 56 -5.04 -15.24 -0.89
CA VAL A 56 -6.09 -14.22 -0.80
C VAL A 56 -7.35 -14.78 -0.13
N TYR A 57 -7.76 -15.97 -0.54
CA TYR A 57 -8.93 -16.66 0.02
C TYR A 57 -8.69 -17.15 1.45
N ASP A 58 -7.46 -17.57 1.76
CA ASP A 58 -7.09 -18.05 3.10
C ASP A 58 -6.98 -16.88 4.10
N LEU A 59 -6.57 -15.70 3.64
CA LEU A 59 -6.44 -14.49 4.46
C LEU A 59 -7.78 -13.80 4.72
N LYS A 60 -8.68 -13.77 3.75
CA LYS A 60 -9.95 -13.01 3.87
C LYS A 60 -10.75 -13.34 5.14
N PRO A 61 -10.92 -14.59 5.58
CA PRO A 61 -11.68 -14.91 6.80
C PRO A 61 -10.98 -14.53 8.11
N VAL A 62 -9.66 -14.29 8.10
CA VAL A 62 -8.86 -14.00 9.31
C VAL A 62 -8.43 -12.54 9.42
N VAL A 63 -8.50 -11.77 8.34
CA VAL A 63 -8.26 -10.33 8.39
C VAL A 63 -9.54 -9.65 8.87
N THR A 64 -9.50 -9.12 10.09
CA THR A 64 -10.61 -8.43 10.75
C THR A 64 -10.44 -6.92 10.80
N THR A 65 -9.27 -6.44 10.40
CA THR A 65 -8.94 -5.04 10.16
C THR A 65 -9.19 -4.67 8.70
N GLU A 66 -8.46 -3.72 8.14
CA GLU A 66 -8.57 -3.39 6.72
C GLU A 66 -7.77 -4.37 5.85
N PHE A 67 -8.42 -5.01 4.87
CA PHE A 67 -7.76 -5.85 3.89
C PHE A 67 -7.59 -5.09 2.57
N ASN A 68 -6.35 -4.82 2.18
CA ASN A 68 -6.00 -4.14 0.94
C ASN A 68 -5.32 -5.11 -0.03
N ILE A 69 -5.81 -5.20 -1.26
CA ILE A 69 -5.21 -6.00 -2.33
C ILE A 69 -4.67 -5.07 -3.40
N GLU A 70 -3.34 -5.10 -3.60
CA GLU A 70 -2.67 -4.33 -4.65
C GLU A 70 -2.53 -5.17 -5.91
N GLY A 71 -2.63 -4.54 -7.08
CA GLY A 71 -2.31 -5.22 -8.32
C GLY A 71 -2.66 -4.44 -9.58
N LYS A 72 -2.13 -4.94 -10.71
CA LYS A 72 -2.50 -4.46 -12.02
C LYS A 72 -3.87 -5.05 -12.39
N PRO A 73 -4.83 -4.22 -12.84
CA PRO A 73 -6.19 -4.68 -13.14
C PRO A 73 -6.28 -5.43 -14.49
N VAL A 74 -5.62 -6.60 -14.55
CA VAL A 74 -5.84 -7.60 -15.60
C VAL A 74 -7.01 -8.49 -15.22
N ASP A 75 -7.59 -9.23 -16.18
CA ASP A 75 -8.83 -10.00 -15.98
C ASP A 75 -8.76 -10.94 -14.76
N SER A 76 -7.66 -11.68 -14.60
CA SER A 76 -7.48 -12.60 -13.47
C SER A 76 -7.41 -11.89 -12.10
N PHE A 77 -6.82 -10.70 -12.07
CA PHE A 77 -6.79 -9.86 -10.86
C PHE A 77 -8.17 -9.29 -10.56
N MET A 78 -8.86 -8.79 -11.58
CA MET A 78 -10.23 -8.28 -11.45
C MET A 78 -11.15 -9.35 -10.87
N GLU A 79 -11.13 -10.56 -11.41
CA GLU A 79 -11.90 -11.69 -10.91
C GLU A 79 -11.55 -12.05 -9.46
N LEU A 80 -10.26 -12.12 -9.12
CA LEU A 80 -9.79 -12.40 -7.77
C LEU A 80 -10.32 -11.39 -6.75
N VAL A 81 -10.23 -10.10 -7.06
CA VAL A 81 -10.67 -9.02 -6.17
C VAL A 81 -12.19 -9.01 -6.03
N LEU A 82 -12.94 -9.17 -7.12
CA LEU A 82 -14.40 -9.22 -7.08
C LEU A 82 -14.94 -10.43 -6.29
N ASN A 83 -14.24 -11.56 -6.33
CA ASN A 83 -14.61 -12.77 -5.59
C ASN A 83 -14.25 -12.66 -4.11
N SER A 84 -13.10 -12.07 -3.76
CA SER A 84 -12.62 -11.95 -2.38
C SER A 84 -13.24 -10.78 -1.62
N LYS A 85 -13.68 -9.73 -2.33
CA LYS A 85 -14.29 -8.52 -1.78
C LYS A 85 -13.48 -7.92 -0.61
N PRO A 86 -12.26 -7.47 -0.83
CA PRO A 86 -11.48 -6.77 0.18
C PRO A 86 -12.13 -5.42 0.55
N GLU A 87 -11.71 -4.84 1.65
CA GLU A 87 -12.11 -3.48 2.04
C GLU A 87 -11.56 -2.43 1.06
N GLN A 88 -10.37 -2.68 0.50
CA GLN A 88 -9.72 -1.79 -0.48
C GLN A 88 -9.01 -2.57 -1.57
N VAL A 89 -8.97 -2.00 -2.76
CA VAL A 89 -8.06 -2.38 -3.84
C VAL A 89 -7.18 -1.19 -4.21
N THR A 90 -5.85 -1.40 -4.29
CA THR A 90 -4.89 -0.40 -4.79
C THR A 90 -4.44 -0.81 -6.19
N LEU A 91 -4.74 0.03 -7.18
CA LEU A 91 -4.41 -0.20 -8.57
C LEU A 91 -2.97 0.23 -8.86
N VAL A 92 -2.12 -0.69 -9.31
CA VAL A 92 -0.72 -0.43 -9.68
C VAL A 92 -0.48 -0.72 -11.17
N PRO A 93 0.38 0.06 -11.86
CA PRO A 93 0.57 -0.08 -13.32
C PRO A 93 1.62 -1.12 -13.71
N ASP A 94 2.07 -1.97 -12.79
CA ASP A 94 3.22 -2.84 -12.92
C ASP A 94 3.36 -3.49 -14.30
N ALA A 95 4.54 -3.41 -14.89
CA ALA A 95 4.92 -4.24 -16.02
C ALA A 95 5.12 -5.70 -15.55
N GLU A 96 4.92 -6.67 -16.45
CA GLU A 96 5.02 -8.10 -16.10
C GLU A 96 6.41 -8.49 -15.62
N ASP A 97 7.45 -7.83 -16.15
CA ASP A 97 8.87 -8.04 -15.81
C ASP A 97 9.38 -7.18 -14.65
N ALA A 98 8.56 -6.26 -14.10
CA ALA A 98 8.98 -5.43 -12.98
C ALA A 98 9.24 -6.26 -11.73
N ILE A 99 10.41 -6.09 -11.11
CA ILE A 99 10.79 -6.77 -9.85
C ILE A 99 9.91 -6.28 -8.70
N THR A 100 9.64 -4.99 -8.65
CA THR A 100 8.75 -4.31 -7.69
C THR A 100 8.02 -3.19 -8.41
N SER A 101 6.97 -2.65 -7.81
CA SER A 101 6.32 -1.44 -8.32
C SER A 101 7.32 -0.29 -8.30
N ASN A 102 7.55 0.35 -9.44
CA ASN A 102 8.58 1.37 -9.63
C ASN A 102 8.08 2.64 -10.34
N ALA A 103 6.77 2.76 -10.54
CA ALA A 103 6.12 3.93 -11.09
C ALA A 103 4.63 3.94 -10.74
N GLY A 104 4.03 5.12 -10.61
CA GLY A 104 2.60 5.33 -10.48
C GLY A 104 1.88 5.34 -11.83
N TRP A 105 0.56 5.40 -11.80
CA TRP A 105 -0.25 5.54 -13.00
C TRP A 105 -0.12 6.94 -13.62
N ASP A 106 0.05 7.00 -14.93
CA ASP A 106 -0.30 8.19 -15.71
C ASP A 106 -1.82 8.24 -15.85
N THR A 107 -2.47 8.95 -14.93
CA THR A 107 -3.93 9.02 -14.84
C THR A 107 -4.56 9.81 -15.97
N ILE A 108 -3.80 10.67 -16.64
CA ILE A 108 -4.26 11.41 -17.83
C ILE A 108 -4.32 10.46 -19.02
N LYS A 109 -3.22 9.74 -19.29
CA LYS A 109 -3.10 8.80 -20.40
C LYS A 109 -4.06 7.62 -20.29
N HIS A 110 -4.27 7.12 -19.07
CA HIS A 110 -5.06 5.91 -18.79
C HIS A 110 -6.43 6.22 -18.19
N PHE A 111 -6.94 7.44 -18.39
CA PHE A 111 -8.16 7.95 -17.76
C PHE A 111 -9.37 7.05 -17.95
N ASP A 112 -9.73 6.74 -19.20
CA ASP A 112 -10.91 5.95 -19.52
C ASP A 112 -10.80 4.53 -18.94
N TYR A 113 -9.63 3.88 -19.10
CA TYR A 113 -9.37 2.56 -18.55
C TYR A 113 -9.53 2.51 -17.03
N LEU A 114 -8.91 3.45 -16.31
CA LEU A 114 -9.01 3.53 -14.85
C LEU A 114 -10.45 3.82 -14.41
N THR A 115 -11.18 4.67 -15.14
CA THR A 115 -12.58 4.97 -14.85
C THR A 115 -13.45 3.71 -14.91
N ASP A 116 -13.29 2.88 -15.94
CA ASP A 116 -14.05 1.63 -16.10
C ASP A 116 -13.73 0.61 -15.01
N VAL A 117 -12.44 0.43 -14.70
CA VAL A 117 -11.96 -0.45 -13.64
C VAL A 117 -12.49 -0.01 -12.26
N ILE A 118 -12.35 1.27 -11.95
CA ILE A 118 -12.79 1.84 -10.67
C ILE A 118 -14.29 1.70 -10.51
N LYS A 119 -15.05 2.01 -11.55
CA LYS A 119 -16.51 1.83 -11.56
C LYS A 119 -16.90 0.40 -11.21
N THR A 120 -16.23 -0.59 -11.81
CA THR A 120 -16.49 -2.02 -11.57
C THR A 120 -16.29 -2.40 -10.10
N PHE A 121 -15.19 -1.94 -9.47
CA PHE A 121 -14.94 -2.22 -8.07
C PHE A 121 -15.89 -1.47 -7.13
N LYS A 122 -16.22 -0.23 -7.44
CA LYS A 122 -17.18 0.55 -6.64
C LYS A 122 -18.59 -0.02 -6.68
N GLU A 123 -19.05 -0.53 -7.82
CA GLU A 123 -20.34 -1.24 -7.93
C GLU A 123 -20.36 -2.52 -7.08
N ALA A 124 -19.20 -3.15 -6.84
CA ALA A 124 -19.05 -4.27 -5.93
C ALA A 124 -18.89 -3.86 -4.45
N GLY A 125 -18.89 -2.56 -4.14
CA GLY A 125 -18.74 -2.02 -2.78
C GLY A 125 -17.29 -2.01 -2.27
N ILE A 126 -16.30 -2.08 -3.16
CA ILE A 126 -14.88 -2.10 -2.83
C ILE A 126 -14.32 -0.67 -2.96
N ARG A 127 -13.63 -0.16 -1.93
CA ARG A 127 -12.94 1.13 -1.98
C ARG A 127 -11.72 1.03 -2.90
N THR A 128 -11.51 2.07 -3.70
CA THR A 128 -10.46 2.10 -4.72
C THR A 128 -9.37 3.12 -4.38
N SER A 129 -8.11 2.72 -4.58
CA SER A 129 -6.93 3.57 -4.47
C SER A 129 -6.09 3.46 -5.75
N ILE A 130 -5.53 4.57 -6.22
CA ILE A 130 -4.63 4.61 -7.38
C ILE A 130 -3.21 4.85 -6.90
N PHE A 131 -2.29 3.93 -7.21
CA PHE A 131 -0.86 4.12 -6.97
C PHE A 131 -0.31 5.22 -7.89
N LEU A 132 0.26 6.28 -7.32
CA LEU A 132 0.56 7.53 -8.01
C LEU A 132 1.94 8.07 -7.62
N ASP A 133 2.70 8.52 -8.63
CA ASP A 133 3.88 9.32 -8.37
C ASP A 133 3.48 10.67 -7.74
N PRO A 134 4.35 11.30 -6.93
CA PRO A 134 4.09 12.60 -6.32
C PRO A 134 4.14 13.73 -7.36
N ASN A 135 3.18 13.69 -8.29
CA ASN A 135 3.05 14.65 -9.39
C ASN A 135 1.67 15.32 -9.35
N PRO A 136 1.60 16.62 -8.97
CA PRO A 136 0.35 17.36 -8.88
C PRO A 136 -0.49 17.35 -10.16
N ALA A 137 0.15 17.28 -11.34
CA ALA A 137 -0.55 17.31 -12.63
C ALA A 137 -1.46 16.09 -12.88
N LEU A 138 -1.22 14.98 -12.16
CA LEU A 138 -1.98 13.74 -12.30
C LEU A 138 -3.22 13.68 -11.41
N VAL A 139 -3.31 14.55 -10.39
CA VAL A 139 -4.31 14.46 -9.32
C VAL A 139 -5.74 14.71 -9.82
N GLU A 140 -5.95 15.74 -10.63
CA GLU A 140 -7.28 16.09 -11.13
C GLU A 140 -7.88 14.95 -11.97
N ALA A 141 -7.06 14.32 -12.82
CA ALA A 141 -7.47 13.16 -13.60
C ALA A 141 -7.76 11.97 -12.68
N ALA A 142 -6.90 11.69 -11.68
CA ALA A 142 -7.16 10.65 -10.70
C ALA A 142 -8.51 10.82 -9.99
N ALA A 143 -8.81 12.02 -9.52
CA ALA A 143 -10.10 12.30 -8.88
C ALA A 143 -11.30 12.10 -9.82
N LYS A 144 -11.17 12.53 -11.09
CA LYS A 144 -12.24 12.39 -12.09
C LYS A 144 -12.53 10.94 -12.50
N THR A 145 -11.60 9.99 -12.27
CA THR A 145 -11.89 8.56 -12.46
C THR A 145 -12.92 8.03 -11.48
N GLY A 146 -13.20 8.78 -10.40
CA GLY A 146 -14.09 8.36 -9.32
C GLY A 146 -13.39 7.51 -8.24
N ALA A 147 -12.06 7.44 -8.22
CA ALA A 147 -11.32 6.79 -7.14
C ALA A 147 -11.62 7.43 -5.77
N ASP A 148 -11.47 6.65 -4.71
CA ASP A 148 -11.67 7.12 -3.35
C ASP A 148 -10.37 7.67 -2.74
N ARG A 149 -9.23 7.11 -3.18
CA ARG A 149 -7.90 7.43 -2.66
C ARG A 149 -6.84 7.46 -3.77
N ILE A 150 -5.73 8.09 -3.46
CA ILE A 150 -4.44 7.83 -4.10
C ILE A 150 -3.48 7.25 -3.07
N GLU A 151 -2.50 6.48 -3.53
CA GLU A 151 -1.36 6.03 -2.73
C GLU A 151 -0.07 6.58 -3.33
N LEU A 152 0.63 7.42 -2.58
CA LEU A 152 1.85 8.06 -3.02
C LEU A 152 3.04 7.08 -2.99
N TYR A 153 3.72 6.93 -4.11
CA TYR A 153 4.97 6.18 -4.22
C TYR A 153 6.12 6.95 -3.58
N THR A 154 6.81 6.36 -2.61
CA THR A 154 7.72 7.11 -1.71
C THR A 154 9.20 6.78 -1.86
N GLU A 155 9.62 6.03 -2.87
CA GLU A 155 11.03 5.61 -3.05
C GLU A 155 11.99 6.79 -3.18
N GLU A 156 11.68 7.77 -4.04
CA GLU A 156 12.52 8.95 -4.22
C GLU A 156 12.64 9.76 -2.93
N PHE A 157 11.54 9.94 -2.18
CA PHE A 157 11.60 10.58 -0.87
C PHE A 157 12.53 9.82 0.08
N ALA A 158 12.36 8.50 0.19
CA ALA A 158 13.15 7.70 1.12
C ALA A 158 14.65 7.76 0.79
N THR A 159 14.98 7.67 -0.50
CA THR A 159 16.37 7.78 -0.99
C THR A 159 16.97 9.15 -0.68
N GLN A 160 16.28 10.23 -1.01
CA GLN A 160 16.75 11.59 -0.80
C GLN A 160 16.82 11.97 0.69
N PHE A 161 15.85 11.51 1.49
CA PHE A 161 15.86 11.67 2.94
C PHE A 161 17.11 11.01 3.56
N GLY A 162 17.45 9.80 3.12
CA GLY A 162 18.69 9.10 3.53
C GLY A 162 19.98 9.86 3.19
N LEU A 163 19.94 10.72 2.17
CA LEU A 163 21.04 11.62 1.80
C LEU A 163 21.00 12.97 2.52
N GLY A 164 20.02 13.20 3.41
CA GLY A 164 19.85 14.44 4.16
C GLY A 164 19.10 15.54 3.41
N ASN A 165 18.51 15.25 2.26
CA ASN A 165 17.70 16.19 1.49
C ASN A 165 16.25 16.19 1.95
N LEU A 166 15.91 17.07 2.88
CA LEU A 166 14.56 17.20 3.45
C LEU A 166 13.57 17.85 2.46
N GLU A 167 14.04 18.63 1.48
CA GLU A 167 13.18 19.27 0.48
C GLU A 167 12.50 18.26 -0.47
N ALA A 168 12.98 17.03 -0.50
CA ALA A 168 12.36 15.95 -1.26
C ALA A 168 10.91 15.66 -0.87
N ILE A 169 10.45 16.15 0.28
CA ILE A 169 9.05 16.05 0.73
C ILE A 169 8.09 16.98 -0.04
N ASN A 170 8.59 18.06 -0.67
CA ASN A 170 7.75 19.12 -1.23
C ASN A 170 6.79 18.65 -2.32
N PRO A 171 7.20 17.81 -3.32
CA PRO A 171 6.25 17.28 -4.31
C PRO A 171 5.12 16.45 -3.67
N TYR A 172 5.42 15.73 -2.59
CA TYR A 172 4.44 14.92 -1.86
C TYR A 172 3.42 15.79 -1.14
N LYS A 173 3.87 16.89 -0.49
CA LYS A 173 3.00 17.87 0.16
C LYS A 173 2.04 18.52 -0.83
N GLU A 174 2.55 18.93 -1.97
CA GLU A 174 1.75 19.58 -3.02
C GLU A 174 0.73 18.59 -3.61
N THR A 175 1.17 17.38 -3.94
CA THR A 175 0.27 16.34 -4.48
C THR A 175 -0.81 15.94 -3.48
N ALA A 176 -0.45 15.72 -2.21
CA ALA A 176 -1.41 15.37 -1.15
C ALA A 176 -2.43 16.50 -0.92
N LYS A 177 -1.99 17.76 -0.89
CA LYS A 177 -2.88 18.91 -0.77
C LYS A 177 -3.91 18.94 -1.89
N LEU A 178 -3.46 18.84 -3.14
CA LEU A 178 -4.35 18.83 -4.29
C LEU A 178 -5.30 17.63 -4.30
N ALA A 179 -4.83 16.45 -3.87
CA ALA A 179 -5.67 15.27 -3.76
C ALA A 179 -6.87 15.51 -2.83
N ILE A 180 -6.60 16.09 -1.66
CA ILE A 180 -7.63 16.41 -0.66
C ILE A 180 -8.58 17.49 -1.19
N GLU A 181 -8.07 18.54 -1.83
CA GLU A 181 -8.88 19.60 -2.45
C GLU A 181 -9.80 19.04 -3.55
N ASN A 182 -9.42 17.93 -4.19
CA ASN A 182 -10.22 17.21 -5.18
C ASN A 182 -11.08 16.07 -4.59
N GLY A 183 -11.15 15.94 -3.26
CA GLY A 183 -12.01 14.97 -2.58
C GLY A 183 -11.43 13.56 -2.44
N LEU A 184 -10.14 13.37 -2.75
CA LEU A 184 -9.44 12.10 -2.56
C LEU A 184 -8.83 12.02 -1.16
N ALA A 185 -8.90 10.87 -0.51
CA ALA A 185 -8.04 10.58 0.63
C ALA A 185 -6.65 10.15 0.13
N VAL A 186 -5.64 10.28 0.99
CA VAL A 186 -4.24 10.02 0.63
C VAL A 186 -3.66 8.92 1.49
N ASN A 187 -3.16 7.87 0.84
CA ASN A 187 -2.29 6.86 1.41
C ASN A 187 -0.85 7.09 0.95
N ALA A 188 0.11 6.47 1.62
CA ALA A 188 1.50 6.44 1.18
C ALA A 188 2.12 5.09 1.50
N GLY A 189 3.09 4.66 0.70
CA GLY A 189 3.71 3.37 0.95
C GLY A 189 4.93 3.11 0.09
N HIS A 190 5.41 1.88 0.23
CA HIS A 190 6.52 1.24 -0.43
C HIS A 190 7.86 1.36 0.33
N ASP A 191 8.47 2.56 0.47
CA ASP A 191 9.84 2.72 1.00
C ASP A 191 9.93 3.51 2.32
N LEU A 192 8.80 3.78 2.97
CA LEU A 192 8.81 4.34 4.31
C LEU A 192 9.35 3.32 5.33
N SER A 193 10.13 3.81 6.30
CA SER A 193 10.82 3.02 7.32
C SER A 193 10.76 3.71 8.69
N LEU A 194 11.27 3.08 9.75
CA LEU A 194 11.38 3.72 11.06
C LEU A 194 12.21 5.01 11.05
N ASP A 195 13.10 5.18 10.07
CA ASP A 195 13.95 6.36 9.98
C ASP A 195 13.21 7.59 9.45
N ASN A 196 12.26 7.42 8.53
CA ASN A 196 11.67 8.53 7.76
C ASN A 196 10.16 8.73 7.95
N ILE A 197 9.41 7.72 8.44
CA ILE A 197 7.94 7.75 8.51
C ILE A 197 7.41 8.88 9.41
N GLU A 198 8.06 9.15 10.55
CA GLU A 198 7.65 10.22 11.46
C GLU A 198 7.73 11.59 10.78
N TYR A 199 8.84 11.86 10.09
CA TYR A 199 9.01 13.10 9.34
C TYR A 199 7.97 13.21 8.21
N PHE A 200 7.76 12.14 7.44
CA PHE A 200 6.82 12.12 6.33
C PHE A 200 5.39 12.46 6.78
N ILE A 201 4.90 11.79 7.83
CA ILE A 201 3.54 12.01 8.35
C ILE A 201 3.40 13.40 8.98
N ARG A 202 4.40 13.87 9.72
CA ARG A 202 4.38 15.22 10.31
C ARG A 202 4.27 16.32 9.25
N GLU A 203 4.98 16.15 8.12
CA GLU A 203 4.93 17.10 7.01
C GLU A 203 3.63 16.99 6.17
N ILE A 204 2.94 15.84 6.24
CA ILE A 204 1.69 15.57 5.52
C ILE A 204 0.67 14.94 6.50
N PRO A 205 0.12 15.71 7.45
CA PRO A 205 -0.73 15.17 8.52
C PRO A 205 -2.08 14.60 8.03
N GLN A 206 -2.40 14.78 6.76
CA GLN A 206 -3.62 14.27 6.15
C GLN A 206 -3.49 12.84 5.61
N ILE A 207 -2.33 12.20 5.75
CA ILE A 207 -2.16 10.79 5.36
C ILE A 207 -3.13 9.92 6.16
N SER A 208 -3.99 9.20 5.43
CA SER A 208 -5.00 8.30 6.01
C SER A 208 -4.40 6.98 6.45
N GLU A 209 -3.46 6.45 5.66
CA GLU A 209 -2.84 5.15 5.86
C GLU A 209 -1.44 5.12 5.28
N VAL A 210 -0.56 4.37 5.93
CA VAL A 210 0.75 3.98 5.38
C VAL A 210 0.81 2.46 5.24
N SER A 211 1.23 1.98 4.05
CA SER A 211 1.39 0.56 3.74
C SER A 211 2.88 0.22 3.69
N ILE A 212 3.38 -0.48 4.71
CA ILE A 212 4.80 -0.75 4.87
C ILE A 212 5.09 -2.24 4.73
N GLY A 213 5.98 -2.58 3.79
CA GLY A 213 6.34 -3.97 3.50
C GLY A 213 7.81 -4.27 3.78
N HIS A 214 8.67 -3.98 2.80
CA HIS A 214 10.06 -4.42 2.83
C HIS A 214 10.82 -3.91 4.05
N ALA A 215 10.71 -2.64 4.37
CA ALA A 215 11.40 -2.03 5.52
C ALA A 215 10.96 -2.69 6.84
N LEU A 216 9.64 -2.74 7.10
CA LEU A 216 9.10 -3.32 8.33
C LEU A 216 9.54 -4.77 8.54
N ILE A 217 9.46 -5.62 7.51
CA ILE A 217 9.86 -7.03 7.63
C ILE A 217 11.37 -7.16 7.79
N SER A 218 12.18 -6.32 7.14
CA SER A 218 13.64 -6.30 7.31
C SER A 218 14.04 -5.89 8.73
N GLU A 219 13.41 -4.86 9.28
CA GLU A 219 13.64 -4.40 10.66
C GLU A 219 13.17 -5.45 11.68
N ALA A 220 12.07 -6.17 11.37
CA ALA A 220 11.55 -7.23 12.22
C ALA A 220 12.51 -8.44 12.37
N LEU A 221 13.44 -8.65 11.44
CA LEU A 221 14.49 -9.68 11.59
C LEU A 221 15.42 -9.40 12.79
N TYR A 222 15.57 -8.14 13.16
CA TYR A 222 16.46 -7.71 14.26
C TYR A 222 15.69 -7.37 15.54
N LEU A 223 14.49 -6.78 15.41
CA LEU A 223 13.70 -6.27 16.54
C LEU A 223 12.62 -7.25 17.01
N GLY A 224 12.26 -8.21 16.17
CA GLY A 224 11.05 -9.01 16.32
C GLY A 224 9.80 -8.28 15.80
N LEU A 225 8.84 -9.03 15.26
CA LEU A 225 7.69 -8.47 14.55
C LEU A 225 6.82 -7.56 15.44
N GLU A 226 6.53 -7.97 16.67
CA GLU A 226 5.74 -7.19 17.63
C GLU A 226 6.41 -5.84 17.95
N ASN A 227 7.69 -5.87 18.34
CA ASN A 227 8.42 -4.65 18.68
C ASN A 227 8.51 -3.68 17.49
N THR A 228 8.66 -4.22 16.28
CA THR A 228 8.72 -3.41 15.06
C THR A 228 7.38 -2.72 14.81
N ILE A 229 6.27 -3.45 14.86
CA ILE A 229 4.92 -2.88 14.69
C ILE A 229 4.67 -1.80 15.74
N GLN A 230 4.98 -2.05 17.00
CA GLN A 230 4.82 -1.07 18.09
C GLN A 230 5.71 0.16 17.88
N ALA A 231 6.92 0.00 17.32
CA ALA A 231 7.78 1.14 16.99
C ALA A 231 7.17 2.02 15.88
N TYR A 232 6.63 1.40 14.82
CA TYR A 232 5.91 2.13 13.77
C TYR A 232 4.68 2.87 14.31
N LEU A 233 3.84 2.20 15.12
CA LEU A 233 2.66 2.81 15.72
C LEU A 233 3.03 4.03 16.59
N ARG A 234 4.11 3.93 17.38
CA ARG A 234 4.61 5.05 18.18
C ARG A 234 5.09 6.22 17.32
N LYS A 235 5.82 5.92 16.21
CA LYS A 235 6.26 6.96 15.26
C LYS A 235 5.08 7.68 14.63
N ILE A 236 4.05 6.93 14.23
CA ILE A 236 2.80 7.47 13.68
C ILE A 236 2.07 8.33 14.73
N GLU A 237 1.98 7.86 15.96
CA GLU A 237 1.34 8.62 17.05
C GLU A 237 2.05 9.95 17.30
N VAL A 238 3.38 9.93 17.46
CA VAL A 238 4.21 11.13 17.67
C VAL A 238 4.07 12.13 16.52
N ALA A 239 4.02 11.64 15.28
CA ALA A 239 3.87 12.49 14.09
C ALA A 239 2.50 13.18 14.00
N ASN A 240 1.46 12.64 14.65
CA ASN A 240 0.11 13.20 14.67
C ASN A 240 -0.18 14.10 15.90
N LEU A 241 0.82 14.31 16.80
CA LEU A 241 0.73 15.25 17.93
C LEU A 241 1.08 16.68 17.50
#